data_1edb5a08f68faf29a996e32071ffe702
#
_entry.id   1edb5a08f68faf29a996e32071ffe702
#
_cell.length_a   1.000
_cell.length_b   1.000
_cell.length_c   1.000
_cell.angle_alpha   90.00
_cell.angle_beta   90.00
_cell.angle_gamma   90.00
#
_symmetry.space_group_name_H-M   'P 1'
#
loop_
_entity.id
_entity.type
_entity.pdbx_description
1 polymer ?
#
loop_
_entity_poly.entity_id
_entity_poly.type
_entity_poly.pdbx_seq_one_letter_code
_entity_poly.pdbx_strand_id
1 'polypeptide(L)'
;MELKQAKELVRGRLSDKRYEHTINVKKMAVKLAKHYGTDPEQAALAALLHDAAKELPKDEMRAIMQAHPEYAQGGEARPTPVWHGICAAILARTEWGVTDEAVLSAIACHTAGKAGMTQLDKILYLADMTSAERDLSLIHIS
;
A
#
# COMPACT_ATOMS: atom_id res chain seq x y z
N MET A 1 -4.92 -4.44 13.41
CA MET A 1 -4.25 -3.13 13.61
C MET A 1 -5.25 -2.00 13.44
N GLU A 2 -5.29 -1.09 14.37
CA GLU A 2 -6.18 0.07 14.29
C GLU A 2 -5.56 1.18 13.44
N LEU A 3 -6.40 2.04 12.86
CA LEU A 3 -5.93 3.12 11.99
C LEU A 3 -4.96 4.07 12.69
N LYS A 4 -5.20 4.37 13.96
CA LYS A 4 -4.31 5.23 14.74
C LYS A 4 -2.91 4.62 14.86
N GLN A 5 -2.84 3.33 15.12
CA GLN A 5 -1.58 2.60 15.21
C GLN A 5 -0.84 2.60 13.88
N ALA A 6 -1.56 2.36 12.78
CA ALA A 6 -0.97 2.37 11.44
C ALA A 6 -0.41 3.75 11.11
N LYS A 7 -1.13 4.80 11.44
CA LYS A 7 -0.69 6.18 11.21
C LYS A 7 0.58 6.51 11.98
N GLU A 8 0.64 6.13 13.24
CA GLU A 8 1.83 6.34 14.08
C GLU A 8 3.02 5.54 13.55
N LEU A 9 2.79 4.30 13.13
CA LEU A 9 3.82 3.43 12.57
C LEU A 9 4.47 4.07 11.35
N VAL A 10 3.67 4.48 10.37
CA VAL A 10 4.20 5.03 9.13
C VAL A 10 4.80 6.42 9.34
N ARG A 11 4.30 7.18 10.30
CA ARG A 11 4.92 8.47 10.65
C ARG A 11 6.37 8.29 11.07
N GLY A 12 6.68 7.22 11.79
CA GLY A 12 8.04 6.90 12.22
C GLY A 12 8.92 6.29 11.14
N ARG A 13 8.35 5.80 10.04
CA ARG A 13 9.09 5.07 9.01
C ARG A 13 9.33 5.88 7.74
N LEU A 14 8.56 6.94 7.52
CA LEU A 14 8.58 7.68 6.27
C LEU A 14 9.06 9.12 6.46
N SER A 15 9.71 9.66 5.44
CA SER A 15 10.01 11.08 5.38
C SER A 15 8.73 11.91 5.41
N ASP A 16 8.84 13.19 5.72
CA ASP A 16 7.67 14.08 5.75
C ASP A 16 6.93 14.08 4.42
N LYS A 17 7.65 14.09 3.32
CA LYS A 17 7.06 14.07 1.97
C LYS A 17 6.28 12.78 1.71
N ARG A 18 6.86 11.62 2.03
CA ARG A 18 6.19 10.34 1.83
C ARG A 18 5.02 10.15 2.78
N TYR A 19 5.14 10.66 4.00
CA TYR A 19 4.02 10.63 4.93
C TYR A 19 2.86 11.48 4.42
N GLU A 20 3.13 12.68 3.92
CA GLU A 20 2.09 13.55 3.33
C GLU A 20 1.39 12.83 2.16
N HIS A 21 2.18 12.20 1.27
CA HIS A 21 1.63 11.38 0.19
C HIS A 21 0.71 10.29 0.74
N THR A 22 1.16 9.58 1.76
CA THR A 22 0.39 8.49 2.39
C THR A 22 -0.95 8.99 2.94
N ILE A 23 -0.96 10.14 3.61
CA ILE A 23 -2.20 10.72 4.12
C ILE A 23 -3.14 11.13 2.98
N ASN A 24 -2.61 11.68 1.90
CA ASN A 24 -3.41 12.05 0.73
C ASN A 24 -4.00 10.82 0.04
N VAL A 25 -3.23 9.74 -0.08
CA VAL A 25 -3.72 8.46 -0.63
C VAL A 25 -4.82 7.90 0.27
N LYS A 26 -4.65 7.96 1.58
CA LYS A 26 -5.66 7.50 2.53
C LYS A 26 -6.98 8.26 2.35
N LYS A 27 -6.92 9.58 2.24
CA LYS A 27 -8.12 10.40 2.03
C LYS A 27 -8.83 10.03 0.73
N MET A 28 -8.09 9.85 -0.34
CA MET A 28 -8.66 9.48 -1.64
C MET A 28 -9.23 8.06 -1.60
N ALA A 29 -8.53 7.11 -0.96
CA ALA A 29 -8.99 5.73 -0.86
C ALA A 29 -10.30 5.63 -0.08
N VAL A 30 -10.44 6.38 1.02
CA VAL A 30 -11.68 6.42 1.80
C VAL A 30 -12.83 6.98 0.95
N LYS A 31 -12.58 8.05 0.22
CA LYS A 31 -13.57 8.66 -0.66
C LYS A 31 -14.05 7.68 -1.74
N LEU A 32 -13.12 7.00 -2.39
CA LEU A 32 -13.43 6.01 -3.42
C LEU A 32 -14.17 4.81 -2.83
N ALA A 33 -13.77 4.35 -1.65
CA ALA A 33 -14.43 3.23 -0.99
C ALA A 33 -15.89 3.55 -0.69
N LYS A 34 -16.17 4.73 -0.16
CA LYS A 34 -17.54 5.17 0.10
C LYS A 34 -18.37 5.25 -1.19
N HIS A 35 -17.75 5.74 -2.26
CA HIS A 35 -18.43 5.86 -3.56
C HIS A 35 -18.80 4.50 -4.15
N TYR A 36 -17.92 3.51 -4.04
CA TYR A 36 -18.09 2.19 -4.65
C TYR A 36 -18.62 1.12 -3.71
N GLY A 37 -18.96 1.48 -2.47
CA GLY A 37 -19.53 0.53 -1.52
C GLY A 37 -18.54 -0.46 -0.93
N THR A 38 -17.26 -0.14 -0.90
CA THR A 38 -16.21 -0.91 -0.23
C THR A 38 -16.01 -0.35 1.18
N ASP A 39 -15.56 -1.19 2.11
CA ASP A 39 -15.35 -0.78 3.51
C ASP A 39 -14.29 0.33 3.60
N PRO A 40 -14.67 1.53 4.05
CA PRO A 40 -13.72 2.65 4.16
C PRO A 40 -12.57 2.40 5.15
N GLU A 41 -12.80 1.60 6.19
CA GLU A 41 -11.72 1.27 7.15
C GLU A 41 -10.66 0.38 6.52
N GLN A 42 -11.08 -0.62 5.73
CA GLN A 42 -10.14 -1.44 4.97
C GLN A 42 -9.34 -0.59 4.01
N ALA A 43 -9.99 0.31 3.29
CA ALA A 43 -9.33 1.20 2.34
C ALA A 43 -8.34 2.13 3.05
N ALA A 44 -8.71 2.67 4.20
CA ALA A 44 -7.85 3.53 5.00
C ALA A 44 -6.60 2.78 5.49
N LEU A 45 -6.78 1.57 6.02
CA LEU A 45 -5.67 0.77 6.51
C LEU A 45 -4.69 0.40 5.39
N ALA A 46 -5.22 -0.08 4.27
CA ALA A 46 -4.40 -0.42 3.11
C ALA A 46 -3.61 0.80 2.62
N ALA A 47 -4.25 1.95 2.54
CA ALA A 47 -3.60 3.18 2.11
C ALA A 47 -2.51 3.64 3.07
N LEU A 48 -2.76 3.58 4.38
CA LEU A 48 -1.76 3.98 5.38
C LEU A 48 -0.51 3.11 5.30
N LEU A 49 -0.65 1.82 5.02
CA LEU A 49 0.47 0.88 5.03
C LEU A 49 1.13 0.67 3.65
N HIS A 50 0.53 1.15 2.57
CA HIS A 50 0.97 0.77 1.21
C HIS A 50 2.43 1.14 0.91
N ASP A 51 2.92 2.25 1.42
CA ASP A 51 4.29 2.73 1.20
C ASP A 51 5.19 2.54 2.42
N ALA A 52 4.76 1.77 3.42
CA ALA A 52 5.50 1.64 4.68
C ALA A 52 6.92 1.11 4.51
N ALA A 53 7.20 0.36 3.44
CA ALA A 53 8.53 -0.16 3.14
C ALA A 53 9.25 0.63 2.03
N LYS A 54 8.67 1.73 1.55
CA LYS A 54 9.17 2.47 0.37
C LYS A 54 10.61 2.95 0.54
N GLU A 55 10.98 3.36 1.74
CA GLU A 55 12.29 3.96 2.01
C GLU A 55 13.31 2.95 2.54
N LEU A 56 12.97 1.66 2.60
CA LEU A 56 13.93 0.63 2.96
C LEU A 56 14.99 0.45 1.87
N PRO A 57 16.24 0.19 2.24
CA PRO A 57 17.26 -0.19 1.27
C PRO A 57 16.89 -1.48 0.54
N LYS A 58 17.34 -1.62 -0.70
CA LYS A 58 17.01 -2.79 -1.52
C LYS A 58 17.49 -4.11 -0.93
N ASP A 59 18.66 -4.10 -0.28
CA ASP A 59 19.17 -5.30 0.37
C ASP A 59 18.30 -5.73 1.55
N GLU A 60 17.71 -4.79 2.29
CA GLU A 60 16.74 -5.11 3.33
C GLU A 60 15.45 -5.67 2.74
N MET A 61 14.96 -5.08 1.65
CA MET A 61 13.77 -5.60 0.96
C MET A 61 14.00 -7.02 0.48
N ARG A 62 15.17 -7.29 -0.10
CA ARG A 62 15.52 -8.64 -0.56
C ARG A 62 15.56 -9.63 0.62
N ALA A 63 16.14 -9.22 1.75
CA ALA A 63 16.18 -10.06 2.94
C ALA A 63 14.78 -10.40 3.46
N ILE A 64 13.86 -9.44 3.44
CA ILE A 64 12.47 -9.66 3.85
C ILE A 64 11.81 -10.72 2.94
N MET A 65 11.98 -10.57 1.63
CA MET A 65 11.39 -11.51 0.67
C MET A 65 12.01 -12.90 0.79
N GLN A 66 13.31 -13.00 1.02
CA GLN A 66 14.00 -14.28 1.19
C GLN A 66 13.62 -14.98 2.50
N ALA A 67 13.32 -14.22 3.54
CA ALA A 67 12.87 -14.78 4.82
C ALA A 67 11.45 -15.33 4.75
N HIS A 68 10.64 -14.86 3.80
CA HIS A 68 9.22 -15.22 3.66
C HIS A 68 8.86 -15.58 2.22
N PRO A 69 9.48 -16.62 1.64
CA PRO A 69 9.25 -16.94 0.22
C PRO A 69 7.79 -17.29 -0.08
N GLU A 70 7.05 -17.80 0.90
CA GLU A 70 5.63 -18.13 0.76
C GLU A 70 4.75 -16.88 0.51
N TYR A 71 5.23 -15.72 0.93
CA TYR A 71 4.49 -14.45 0.74
C TYR A 71 5.11 -13.55 -0.34
N ALA A 72 6.33 -13.84 -0.74
CA ALA A 72 7.06 -12.99 -1.69
C ALA A 72 6.57 -13.17 -3.14
N GLN A 73 5.92 -14.29 -3.46
CA GLN A 73 5.32 -14.54 -4.76
C GLN A 73 6.28 -14.30 -5.93
N GLY A 74 7.54 -14.73 -5.77
CA GLY A 74 8.56 -14.52 -6.80
C GLY A 74 8.97 -13.04 -6.96
N GLY A 75 8.68 -12.21 -5.97
CA GLY A 75 8.92 -10.77 -6.04
C GLY A 75 10.37 -10.39 -6.34
N GLU A 76 11.34 -11.17 -5.84
CA GLU A 76 12.75 -10.88 -6.05
C GLU A 76 13.14 -10.90 -7.53
N ALA A 77 12.45 -11.71 -8.34
CA ALA A 77 12.67 -11.77 -9.79
C ALA A 77 11.98 -10.63 -10.56
N ARG A 78 11.16 -9.83 -9.89
CA ARG A 78 10.43 -8.72 -10.50
C ARG A 78 11.25 -7.44 -10.43
N PRO A 79 10.92 -6.42 -11.25
CA PRO A 79 11.62 -5.12 -11.18
C PRO A 79 11.60 -4.52 -9.79
N THR A 80 12.72 -3.93 -9.35
CA THR A 80 12.86 -3.40 -8.00
C THR A 80 11.81 -2.37 -7.57
N PRO A 81 11.26 -1.53 -8.47
CA PRO A 81 10.20 -0.60 -8.04
C PRO A 81 8.94 -1.28 -7.48
N VAL A 82 8.76 -2.58 -7.75
CA VAL A 82 7.61 -3.35 -7.26
C VAL A 82 7.84 -3.90 -5.84
N TRP A 83 9.08 -3.99 -5.40
CA TRP A 83 9.45 -4.69 -4.17
C TRP A 83 8.84 -4.10 -2.91
N HIS A 84 8.70 -2.76 -2.84
CA HIS A 84 8.24 -2.15 -1.59
C HIS A 84 6.81 -2.52 -1.23
N GLY A 85 5.94 -2.72 -2.20
CA GLY A 85 4.57 -3.18 -1.93
C GLY A 85 4.55 -4.59 -1.36
N ILE A 86 5.33 -5.49 -1.96
CA ILE A 86 5.44 -6.87 -1.48
C ILE A 86 6.01 -6.88 -0.06
N CYS A 87 7.07 -6.13 0.19
CA CYS A 87 7.70 -6.06 1.51
C CYS A 87 6.77 -5.45 2.55
N ALA A 88 6.02 -4.41 2.21
CA ALA A 88 5.05 -3.81 3.13
C ALA A 88 3.97 -4.82 3.51
N ALA A 89 3.48 -5.60 2.56
CA ALA A 89 2.49 -6.64 2.85
C ALA A 89 3.08 -7.76 3.74
N ILE A 90 4.31 -8.17 3.50
CA ILE A 90 4.98 -9.18 4.34
C ILE A 90 5.12 -8.65 5.78
N LEU A 91 5.62 -7.44 5.95
CA LEU A 91 5.78 -6.83 7.27
C LEU A 91 4.44 -6.66 7.98
N ALA A 92 3.42 -6.23 7.26
CA ALA A 92 2.09 -6.07 7.83
C ALA A 92 1.55 -7.39 8.37
N ARG A 93 1.76 -8.48 7.63
CA ARG A 93 1.32 -9.83 8.06
C ARG A 93 2.15 -10.35 9.22
N THR A 94 3.46 -10.23 9.16
CA THR A 94 4.37 -10.92 10.09
C THR A 94 4.71 -10.10 11.31
N GLU A 95 4.70 -8.78 11.23
CA GLU A 95 5.16 -7.92 12.33
C GLU A 95 4.07 -6.98 12.85
N TRP A 96 3.12 -6.54 12.03
CA TRP A 96 2.17 -5.51 12.42
C TRP A 96 0.76 -6.04 12.72
N GLY A 97 0.60 -7.35 12.72
CA GLY A 97 -0.65 -7.99 13.12
C GLY A 97 -1.83 -7.80 12.17
N VAL A 98 -1.58 -7.49 10.92
CA VAL A 98 -2.65 -7.37 9.91
C VAL A 98 -3.00 -8.76 9.41
N THR A 99 -4.26 -9.16 9.61
CA THR A 99 -4.76 -10.48 9.21
C THR A 99 -5.76 -10.43 8.06
N ASP A 100 -6.22 -9.24 7.68
CA ASP A 100 -7.19 -9.05 6.61
C ASP A 100 -6.52 -9.29 5.25
N GLU A 101 -6.85 -10.41 4.60
CA GLU A 101 -6.25 -10.79 3.33
C GLU A 101 -6.55 -9.79 2.21
N ALA A 102 -7.71 -9.13 2.24
CA ALA A 102 -8.05 -8.12 1.24
C ALA A 102 -7.12 -6.91 1.35
N VAL A 103 -6.82 -6.48 2.58
CA VAL A 103 -5.90 -5.38 2.84
C VAL A 103 -4.48 -5.75 2.40
N LEU A 104 -4.03 -6.94 2.77
CA LEU A 104 -2.68 -7.43 2.40
C LEU A 104 -2.52 -7.54 0.89
N SER A 105 -3.54 -8.04 0.19
CA SER A 105 -3.55 -8.10 -1.27
C SER A 105 -3.39 -6.72 -1.90
N ALA A 106 -4.17 -5.75 -1.42
CA ALA A 106 -4.13 -4.39 -1.95
C ALA A 106 -2.74 -3.75 -1.77
N ILE A 107 -2.14 -3.93 -0.60
CA ILE A 107 -0.80 -3.42 -0.33
C ILE A 107 0.22 -4.06 -1.28
N ALA A 108 0.19 -5.39 -1.41
CA ALA A 108 1.16 -6.12 -2.22
C ALA A 108 1.12 -5.73 -3.70
N CYS A 109 -0.05 -5.47 -4.25
CA CYS A 109 -0.21 -5.25 -5.70
C CYS A 109 -0.33 -3.79 -6.11
N HIS A 110 -0.18 -2.83 -5.19
CA HIS A 110 -0.49 -1.43 -5.51
C HIS A 110 0.42 -0.80 -6.58
N THR A 111 1.62 -1.30 -6.76
CA THR A 111 2.57 -0.73 -7.74
C THR A 111 2.48 -1.36 -9.12
N ALA A 112 2.17 -2.63 -9.20
CA ALA A 112 2.20 -3.37 -10.47
C ALA A 112 0.84 -3.89 -10.90
N GLY A 113 -0.13 -3.92 -9.97
CA GLY A 113 -1.40 -4.59 -10.23
C GLY A 113 -1.23 -6.10 -10.30
N LYS A 114 -2.27 -6.79 -10.67
CA LYS A 114 -2.27 -8.23 -10.91
C LYS A 114 -3.53 -8.61 -11.67
N ALA A 115 -3.56 -9.82 -12.25
CA ALA A 115 -4.79 -10.37 -12.80
C ALA A 115 -5.80 -10.62 -11.68
N GLY A 116 -7.06 -10.35 -11.92
CA GLY A 116 -8.11 -10.60 -10.92
C GLY A 116 -8.08 -9.68 -9.73
N MET A 117 -7.74 -8.40 -9.92
CA MET A 117 -7.76 -7.41 -8.84
C MET A 117 -9.15 -7.30 -8.21
N THR A 118 -9.19 -7.30 -6.86
CA THR A 118 -10.41 -7.03 -6.11
C THR A 118 -10.78 -5.56 -6.24
N GLN A 119 -11.99 -5.21 -5.79
CA GLN A 119 -12.39 -3.80 -5.77
C GLN A 119 -11.46 -2.97 -4.86
N LEU A 120 -11.06 -3.51 -3.71
CA LEU A 120 -10.13 -2.82 -2.82
C LEU A 120 -8.76 -2.64 -3.47
N ASP A 121 -8.24 -3.66 -4.18
CA ASP A 121 -7.00 -3.55 -4.93
C ASP A 121 -7.05 -2.38 -5.91
N LYS A 122 -8.16 -2.26 -6.65
CA LYS A 122 -8.35 -1.19 -7.64
C LYS A 122 -8.46 0.17 -6.99
N ILE A 123 -9.16 0.25 -5.87
CA ILE A 123 -9.32 1.51 -5.12
C ILE A 123 -7.96 2.04 -4.66
N LEU A 124 -7.13 1.19 -4.08
CA LEU A 124 -5.82 1.61 -3.62
C LEU A 124 -4.92 2.03 -4.78
N TYR A 125 -4.91 1.24 -5.85
CA TYR A 125 -4.14 1.55 -7.06
C TYR A 125 -4.55 2.93 -7.61
N LEU A 126 -5.84 3.18 -7.74
CA LEU A 126 -6.36 4.44 -8.25
C LEU A 126 -6.09 5.60 -7.28
N ALA A 127 -6.25 5.38 -5.98
CA ALA A 127 -6.00 6.40 -4.97
C ALA A 127 -4.53 6.85 -4.98
N ASP A 128 -3.60 5.91 -5.12
CA ASP A 128 -2.17 6.21 -5.19
C ASP A 128 -1.85 7.04 -6.44
N MET A 129 -2.50 6.74 -7.56
CA MET A 129 -2.30 7.43 -8.83
C MET A 129 -2.88 8.84 -8.82
N THR A 130 -3.98 9.08 -8.10
CA THR A 130 -4.78 10.31 -8.16
C THR A 130 -4.75 11.13 -6.87
N SER A 131 -3.79 10.87 -5.98
CA SER A 131 -3.67 11.60 -4.72
C SER A 131 -3.43 13.09 -4.93
N ALA A 132 -3.80 13.91 -3.92
CA ALA A 132 -3.89 15.36 -4.04
C ALA A 132 -2.58 16.07 -4.40
N GLU A 133 -1.42 15.49 -4.06
CA GLU A 133 -0.11 16.07 -4.39
C GLU A 133 0.30 15.85 -5.85
N ARG A 134 -0.46 15.04 -6.59
CA ARG A 134 -0.23 14.81 -8.02
C ARG A 134 -0.79 15.98 -8.83
N ASP A 135 -0.19 16.25 -9.99
CA ASP A 135 -0.72 17.25 -10.90
C ASP A 135 -1.99 16.73 -11.56
N LEU A 136 -3.13 17.12 -11.03
CA LEU A 136 -4.43 16.67 -11.52
C LEU A 136 -4.81 17.24 -12.89
N SER A 137 -4.07 18.24 -13.38
CA SER A 137 -4.30 18.77 -14.73
C SER A 137 -4.01 17.75 -15.82
N LEU A 138 -3.17 16.75 -15.51
CA LEU A 138 -2.82 15.67 -16.42
C LEU A 138 -3.73 14.45 -16.27
N ILE A 139 -4.61 14.45 -15.29
CA ILE A 139 -5.48 13.31 -14.99
C ILE A 139 -6.93 13.76 -15.11
N HIS A 140 -7.57 13.32 -16.18
CA HIS A 140 -8.99 13.58 -16.36
C HIS A 140 -9.81 12.52 -15.68
N ILE A 141 -10.22 12.79 -14.45
CA ILE A 141 -11.15 11.94 -13.73
C ILE A 141 -12.54 12.50 -13.94
N SER A 142 -13.29 11.84 -14.74
CA SER A 142 -14.69 12.17 -14.94
C SER A 142 -15.54 11.45 -13.90
#